data_3d3f615f35d9028f8ee2a591c7489f1b
#
_entry.id   3d3f615f35d9028f8ee2a591c7489f1b
#
_cell.length_a   1.000
_cell.length_b   1.000
_cell.length_c   1.000
_cell.angle_alpha   90.00
_cell.angle_beta   90.00
_cell.angle_gamma   90.00
#
_symmetry.space_group_name_H-M   'P 1'
#
loop_
_entity.id
_entity.type
_entity.pdbx_description
1 polymer ?
#
loop_
_entity_poly.entity_id
_entity_poly.type
_entity_poly.pdbx_seq_one_letter_code
_entity_poly.pdbx_strand_id
1 'polypeptide(L)'
;MNDLSRRRKFLASLGGAAALFTGKPSMAQPAAPSPGAIPAVPDYARAQNYQTRKQSSYDRTGGNHDFWEISPGQSRTVFESEGPGIITHVWFTINAQSQQHLKELVLRMYWDGNAKPSVEVPVGDFFGLNLGEYFLYQSAFLNCSSIKALNCYFAMPFRRSARITVTNDGEKPVRSFYSNIDYKLAAVPDDALYFHAQYRQAAPNKAIEFPAGAQELNLDGRNDYVFLESRGKGHVLGVTLGVLQNSEHWFGEGDEMIFIDDESKPIITGTGTEDYFCGAWDFGGTPFANLYNGAPYIALPEHTDGRYCLYRWHADNPIAFERYVKYTIEHGHADDRADCYYSAAYWYQTEPFTDFPALPPLAARIPALKSYTQQ
;
A
#
# COMPACT_ATOMS: atom_id res chain seq x y z
N MET A 1 13.00 -14.57 -51.99
CA MET A 1 12.87 -15.86 -52.66
C MET A 1 12.31 -16.83 -51.63
N ASN A 2 10.99 -16.97 -51.71
CA ASN A 2 10.16 -18.18 -51.71
C ASN A 2 10.49 -19.22 -50.61
N ASP A 3 9.55 -19.52 -49.72
CA ASP A 3 8.53 -20.49 -50.00
C ASP A 3 7.31 -20.40 -49.00
N LEU A 4 6.19 -20.02 -49.56
CA LEU A 4 4.85 -20.17 -49.03
C LEU A 4 4.28 -21.46 -49.63
N SER A 5 4.25 -22.58 -48.90
CA SER A 5 3.29 -23.66 -49.21
C SER A 5 3.42 -24.83 -48.22
N ARG A 6 2.43 -25.01 -47.34
CA ARG A 6 1.87 -26.30 -46.92
C ARG A 6 0.63 -26.12 -46.08
N ARG A 7 -0.41 -25.60 -46.70
CA ARG A 7 -1.75 -25.98 -46.36
C ARG A 7 -2.21 -27.00 -47.39
N ARG A 8 -2.58 -28.20 -47.00
CA ARG A 8 -3.74 -28.98 -47.51
C ARG A 8 -3.67 -30.45 -47.10
N LYS A 9 -4.84 -30.87 -46.63
CA LYS A 9 -5.49 -32.17 -46.79
C LYS A 9 -5.37 -33.16 -45.65
N PHE A 10 -6.47 -33.24 -44.92
CA PHE A 10 -7.06 -34.54 -44.59
C PHE A 10 -8.59 -34.44 -44.83
N LEU A 11 -9.04 -35.15 -45.86
CA LEU A 11 -10.42 -35.39 -46.17
C LEU A 11 -10.59 -36.91 -46.34
N ALA A 12 -11.63 -37.42 -45.68
CA ALA A 12 -12.49 -38.50 -46.09
C ALA A 12 -12.11 -39.95 -45.79
N SER A 13 -13.02 -40.63 -45.03
CA SER A 13 -13.80 -41.77 -45.46
C SER A 13 -14.76 -42.16 -44.33
N LEU A 14 -16.06 -42.06 -44.43
CA LEU A 14 -17.04 -42.91 -45.04
C LEU A 14 -17.50 -44.10 -44.14
N GLY A 15 -18.78 -44.11 -43.83
CA GLY A 15 -19.50 -45.28 -43.38
C GLY A 15 -20.85 -44.92 -42.76
N GLY A 16 -21.93 -45.04 -43.53
CA GLY A 16 -23.26 -44.59 -43.23
C GLY A 16 -24.11 -45.51 -42.36
N ALA A 17 -25.15 -44.94 -41.81
CA ALA A 17 -26.41 -45.58 -41.57
C ALA A 17 -27.53 -44.52 -41.60
N ALA A 18 -28.39 -44.61 -42.57
CA ALA A 18 -29.59 -43.78 -42.74
C ALA A 18 -30.66 -44.21 -41.74
N ALA A 19 -31.09 -43.33 -40.87
CA ALA A 19 -32.36 -43.42 -40.18
C ALA A 19 -33.18 -42.18 -40.56
N LEU A 20 -34.26 -42.44 -41.30
CA LEU A 20 -35.27 -41.47 -41.71
C LEU A 20 -36.04 -40.98 -40.47
N PHE A 21 -35.71 -39.76 -39.99
CA PHE A 21 -36.63 -39.01 -39.13
C PHE A 21 -37.18 -37.82 -39.91
N THR A 22 -38.46 -37.99 -40.37
CA THR A 22 -39.27 -36.91 -40.94
C THR A 22 -39.82 -36.04 -39.80
N GLY A 23 -38.99 -35.18 -39.26
CA GLY A 23 -39.41 -34.08 -38.42
C GLY A 23 -39.00 -32.77 -39.11
N LYS A 24 -39.99 -31.96 -39.52
CA LYS A 24 -39.69 -30.60 -40.01
C LYS A 24 -38.92 -29.86 -38.91
N PRO A 25 -37.75 -29.31 -39.16
CA PRO A 25 -37.12 -28.42 -38.18
C PRO A 25 -38.00 -27.17 -38.06
N SER A 26 -38.60 -26.98 -36.90
CA SER A 26 -39.13 -25.69 -36.50
C SER A 26 -37.94 -24.75 -36.43
N MET A 27 -37.80 -23.89 -37.41
CA MET A 27 -36.88 -22.76 -37.32
C MET A 27 -37.40 -21.86 -36.19
N ALA A 28 -36.83 -22.02 -35.00
CA ALA A 28 -37.02 -21.04 -33.95
C ALA A 28 -36.59 -19.70 -34.55
N GLN A 29 -37.54 -18.78 -34.70
CA GLN A 29 -37.20 -17.38 -35.02
C GLN A 29 -36.18 -16.92 -34.03
N PRO A 30 -35.04 -16.31 -34.43
CA PRO A 30 -34.11 -15.70 -33.50
C PRO A 30 -34.94 -14.73 -32.65
N ALA A 31 -34.91 -14.92 -31.35
CA ALA A 31 -35.53 -13.98 -30.42
C ALA A 31 -35.01 -12.59 -30.78
N ALA A 32 -35.93 -11.63 -30.92
CA ALA A 32 -35.52 -10.22 -31.09
C ALA A 32 -34.48 -9.90 -30.00
N PRO A 33 -33.37 -9.25 -30.33
CA PRO A 33 -32.40 -8.88 -29.32
C PRO A 33 -33.15 -8.12 -28.24
N SER A 34 -33.10 -8.60 -27.02
CA SER A 34 -33.57 -7.84 -25.85
C SER A 34 -32.98 -6.44 -25.96
N PRO A 35 -33.76 -5.36 -25.75
CA PRO A 35 -33.20 -4.03 -25.75
C PRO A 35 -31.93 -4.08 -24.90
N GLY A 36 -30.77 -3.77 -25.52
CA GLY A 36 -29.48 -3.95 -24.90
C GLY A 36 -29.52 -3.33 -23.51
N ALA A 37 -29.12 -4.09 -22.49
CA ALA A 37 -29.03 -3.55 -21.15
C ALA A 37 -28.20 -2.27 -21.25
N ILE A 38 -28.81 -1.15 -20.90
CA ILE A 38 -28.09 0.14 -20.83
C ILE A 38 -26.89 -0.12 -19.92
N PRO A 39 -25.64 0.16 -20.36
CA PRO A 39 -24.48 0.00 -19.49
C PRO A 39 -24.78 0.61 -18.13
N ALA A 40 -24.45 -0.09 -17.04
CA ALA A 40 -24.81 0.35 -15.70
C ALA A 40 -24.37 1.82 -15.54
N VAL A 41 -25.33 2.68 -15.20
CA VAL A 41 -25.03 4.10 -14.96
C VAL A 41 -24.01 4.18 -13.84
N PRO A 42 -22.84 4.82 -14.02
CA PRO A 42 -21.83 4.94 -12.98
C PRO A 42 -22.40 5.59 -11.70
N ASP A 43 -21.87 5.22 -10.55
CA ASP A 43 -22.37 5.71 -9.26
C ASP A 43 -22.38 7.23 -9.14
N TYR A 44 -21.37 7.91 -9.70
CA TYR A 44 -21.31 9.37 -9.68
C TYR A 44 -22.43 10.05 -10.50
N ALA A 45 -23.10 9.33 -11.39
CA ALA A 45 -24.24 9.81 -12.19
C ALA A 45 -25.60 9.38 -11.63
N ARG A 46 -25.62 8.77 -10.43
CA ARG A 46 -26.84 8.36 -9.71
C ARG A 46 -27.17 9.34 -8.60
N ALA A 47 -28.44 9.36 -8.16
CA ALA A 47 -28.80 10.06 -6.93
C ALA A 47 -28.03 9.48 -5.74
N GLN A 48 -27.38 10.34 -4.97
CA GLN A 48 -26.54 9.95 -3.85
C GLN A 48 -27.34 9.93 -2.55
N ASN A 49 -27.13 8.90 -1.73
CA ASN A 49 -27.84 8.61 -0.48
C ASN A 49 -26.93 8.87 0.73
N TYR A 50 -26.23 10.00 0.76
CA TYR A 50 -25.35 10.38 1.87
C TYR A 50 -25.28 11.90 2.01
N GLN A 51 -24.80 12.35 3.16
CA GLN A 51 -24.51 13.77 3.37
C GLN A 51 -23.02 14.02 3.14
N THR A 52 -22.71 14.85 2.15
CA THR A 52 -21.32 15.30 1.92
C THR A 52 -20.86 16.21 3.05
N ARG A 53 -19.66 15.98 3.52
CA ARG A 53 -18.99 16.74 4.59
C ARG A 53 -17.53 16.98 4.24
N LYS A 54 -16.98 18.04 4.82
CA LYS A 54 -15.55 18.35 4.82
C LYS A 54 -15.13 18.92 6.16
N GLN A 55 -13.98 18.49 6.67
CA GLN A 55 -13.26 19.20 7.72
C GLN A 55 -11.94 19.70 7.16
N SER A 56 -11.58 20.92 7.51
CA SER A 56 -10.34 21.52 7.06
C SER A 56 -9.78 22.48 8.10
N SER A 57 -8.54 22.89 7.88
CA SER A 57 -7.86 23.90 8.69
C SER A 57 -8.28 25.33 8.40
N TYR A 58 -9.40 25.57 7.70
CA TYR A 58 -9.84 26.90 7.30
C TYR A 58 -10.00 27.87 8.50
N ASP A 59 -9.77 29.13 8.24
CA ASP A 59 -9.92 30.21 9.20
C ASP A 59 -11.39 30.43 9.55
N ARG A 60 -11.77 30.10 10.79
CA ARG A 60 -13.16 30.22 11.29
C ARG A 60 -13.65 31.66 11.38
N THR A 61 -12.75 32.65 11.33
CA THR A 61 -13.08 34.07 11.33
C THR A 61 -13.48 34.61 9.96
N GLY A 62 -13.28 33.79 8.88
CA GLY A 62 -13.44 34.22 7.49
C GLY A 62 -12.23 34.97 6.93
N GLY A 63 -11.12 34.98 7.66
CA GLY A 63 -9.83 35.49 7.21
C GLY A 63 -9.09 34.48 6.30
N ASN A 64 -7.77 34.50 6.37
CA ASN A 64 -6.91 33.66 5.52
C ASN A 64 -5.82 32.92 6.35
N HIS A 65 -6.06 32.73 7.64
CA HIS A 65 -5.19 31.94 8.54
C HIS A 65 -5.63 30.45 8.51
N ASP A 66 -5.52 29.82 7.34
CA ASP A 66 -6.09 28.51 7.03
C ASP A 66 -5.22 27.32 7.43
N PHE A 67 -4.42 27.45 8.49
CA PHE A 67 -3.48 26.41 8.95
C PHE A 67 -3.43 26.31 10.47
N TRP A 68 -2.85 25.23 10.93
CA TRP A 68 -2.50 25.06 12.33
C TRP A 68 -0.98 25.07 12.49
N GLU A 69 -0.55 25.67 13.60
CA GLU A 69 0.81 25.46 14.11
C GLU A 69 0.82 24.22 14.99
N ILE A 70 1.90 23.43 14.92
CA ILE A 70 2.09 22.24 15.77
C ILE A 70 3.47 22.34 16.42
N SER A 71 3.48 22.70 17.72
CA SER A 71 4.72 22.82 18.50
C SER A 71 5.33 21.44 18.77
N PRO A 72 6.64 21.40 19.12
CA PRO A 72 7.29 20.18 19.60
C PRO A 72 6.50 19.50 20.73
N GLY A 73 6.33 18.18 20.63
CA GLY A 73 5.57 17.37 21.59
C GLY A 73 4.05 17.55 21.53
N GLN A 74 3.53 18.47 20.71
CA GLN A 74 2.10 18.69 20.60
C GLN A 74 1.44 17.66 19.68
N SER A 75 0.25 17.19 20.09
CA SER A 75 -0.68 16.43 19.25
C SER A 75 -1.86 17.31 18.85
N ARG A 76 -2.10 17.42 17.54
CA ARG A 76 -3.23 18.17 16.97
C ARG A 76 -4.28 17.22 16.42
N THR A 77 -5.54 17.36 16.86
CA THR A 77 -6.68 16.73 16.20
C THR A 77 -6.97 17.50 14.90
N VAL A 78 -6.81 16.81 13.78
CA VAL A 78 -7.03 17.36 12.43
C VAL A 78 -8.38 16.94 11.85
N PHE A 79 -9.01 15.91 12.43
CA PHE A 79 -10.34 15.44 12.10
C PHE A 79 -11.00 14.78 13.30
N GLU A 80 -12.27 15.05 13.49
CA GLU A 80 -13.13 14.34 14.46
C GLU A 80 -14.58 14.41 13.98
N SER A 81 -15.27 13.27 13.95
CA SER A 81 -16.67 13.20 13.54
C SER A 81 -17.38 12.06 14.24
N GLU A 82 -18.63 12.32 14.67
CA GLU A 82 -19.60 11.27 14.93
C GLU A 82 -20.05 10.65 13.61
N GLY A 83 -20.44 9.38 13.65
CA GLY A 83 -20.86 8.60 12.50
C GLY A 83 -22.32 8.14 12.55
N PRO A 84 -22.66 7.15 11.71
CA PRO A 84 -21.77 6.41 10.80
C PRO A 84 -21.33 7.21 9.58
N GLY A 85 -20.13 6.87 9.08
CA GLY A 85 -19.57 7.59 7.94
C GLY A 85 -18.37 6.91 7.28
N ILE A 86 -17.87 7.52 6.21
CA ILE A 86 -16.70 7.05 5.45
C ILE A 86 -15.85 8.27 5.09
N ILE A 87 -14.58 8.29 5.53
CA ILE A 87 -13.60 9.24 5.00
C ILE A 87 -13.21 8.76 3.60
N THR A 88 -13.21 9.68 2.64
CA THR A 88 -12.98 9.34 1.22
C THR A 88 -11.75 10.01 0.63
N HIS A 89 -11.27 11.09 1.24
CA HIS A 89 -10.07 11.78 0.81
C HIS A 89 -9.42 12.52 1.97
N VAL A 90 -8.10 12.42 2.05
CA VAL A 90 -7.25 13.19 2.98
C VAL A 90 -6.21 13.93 2.16
N TRP A 91 -6.15 15.25 2.33
CA TRP A 91 -5.13 16.09 1.74
C TRP A 91 -4.39 16.89 2.81
N PHE A 92 -3.06 16.85 2.76
CA PHE A 92 -2.19 17.66 3.61
C PHE A 92 -1.15 18.40 2.79
N THR A 93 -0.74 19.58 3.29
CA THR A 93 0.52 20.19 2.92
C THR A 93 1.17 20.85 4.15
N ILE A 94 2.50 20.82 4.22
CA ILE A 94 3.23 21.09 5.46
C ILE A 94 4.38 22.03 5.20
N ASN A 95 4.45 23.12 6.00
CA ASN A 95 5.60 23.98 6.10
C ASN A 95 6.20 23.88 7.51
N ALA A 96 7.27 23.12 7.65
CA ALA A 96 7.98 22.90 8.91
C ALA A 96 9.37 23.52 8.90
N GLN A 97 9.91 23.81 10.07
CA GLN A 97 11.29 24.27 10.21
C GLN A 97 12.31 23.13 10.09
N SER A 98 11.90 21.91 10.38
CA SER A 98 12.73 20.73 10.22
C SER A 98 12.67 20.19 8.79
N GLN A 99 13.82 19.79 8.25
CA GLN A 99 13.89 19.06 6.98
C GLN A 99 13.39 17.60 7.12
N GLN A 100 13.37 17.09 8.35
CA GLN A 100 13.00 15.70 8.66
C GLN A 100 11.53 15.56 9.09
N HIS A 101 10.72 16.62 8.94
CA HIS A 101 9.34 16.65 9.42
C HIS A 101 8.45 15.50 8.92
N LEU A 102 8.75 14.91 7.76
CA LEU A 102 8.03 13.72 7.24
C LEU A 102 8.22 12.48 8.10
N LYS A 103 9.33 12.38 8.84
CA LYS A 103 9.63 11.30 9.80
C LYS A 103 9.32 11.71 11.24
N GLU A 104 9.32 13.00 11.55
CA GLU A 104 9.05 13.57 12.87
C GLU A 104 7.55 13.61 13.20
N LEU A 105 6.72 13.89 12.19
CA LEU A 105 5.26 13.97 12.37
C LEU A 105 4.64 12.59 12.31
N VAL A 106 3.85 12.25 13.33
CA VAL A 106 3.17 10.94 13.43
C VAL A 106 1.68 11.10 13.23
N LEU A 107 1.16 10.43 12.22
CA LEU A 107 -0.27 10.32 11.92
C LEU A 107 -0.87 9.16 12.70
N ARG A 108 -1.97 9.43 13.42
CA ARG A 108 -2.76 8.41 14.10
C ARG A 108 -4.23 8.54 13.74
N MET A 109 -4.89 7.40 13.51
CA MET A 109 -6.32 7.36 13.25
C MET A 109 -7.00 6.35 14.20
N TYR A 110 -8.15 6.75 14.69
CA TYR A 110 -8.91 6.01 15.70
C TYR A 110 -10.35 5.83 15.23
N TRP A 111 -10.87 4.62 15.31
CA TRP A 111 -12.22 4.28 14.92
C TRP A 111 -13.06 3.91 16.13
N ASP A 112 -14.31 4.40 16.15
CA ASP A 112 -15.39 4.00 17.05
C ASP A 112 -15.07 4.13 18.54
N GLY A 113 -14.28 5.13 18.92
CA GLY A 113 -13.89 5.43 20.29
C GLY A 113 -12.82 4.51 20.86
N ASN A 114 -12.13 3.74 20.01
CA ASN A 114 -11.00 2.92 20.44
C ASN A 114 -9.88 3.80 20.99
N ALA A 115 -9.30 3.41 22.12
CA ALA A 115 -8.22 4.16 22.76
C ALA A 115 -6.88 4.00 22.03
N LYS A 116 -6.68 2.86 21.36
CA LYS A 116 -5.48 2.59 20.57
C LYS A 116 -5.73 2.92 19.09
N PRO A 117 -4.73 3.45 18.39
CA PRO A 117 -4.88 3.80 16.98
C PRO A 117 -4.89 2.56 16.08
N SER A 118 -5.74 2.57 15.06
CA SER A 118 -5.72 1.60 13.96
C SER A 118 -4.74 2.02 12.85
N VAL A 119 -4.28 3.25 12.87
CA VAL A 119 -3.21 3.78 12.04
C VAL A 119 -2.21 4.48 12.94
N GLU A 120 -0.93 4.08 12.87
CA GLU A 120 0.19 4.76 13.54
C GLU A 120 1.41 4.70 12.64
N VAL A 121 1.65 5.80 11.91
CA VAL A 121 2.66 5.87 10.86
C VAL A 121 3.25 7.29 10.81
N PRO A 122 4.57 7.49 10.64
CA PRO A 122 5.10 8.80 10.29
C PRO A 122 4.45 9.35 9.03
N VAL A 123 4.18 10.65 8.99
CA VAL A 123 3.40 11.24 7.88
C VAL A 123 4.02 10.93 6.53
N GLY A 124 5.34 11.03 6.37
CA GLY A 124 6.00 10.69 5.10
C GLY A 124 5.76 9.25 4.69
N ASP A 125 5.94 8.31 5.62
CA ASP A 125 5.78 6.88 5.38
C ASP A 125 4.32 6.53 5.01
N PHE A 126 3.34 7.19 5.66
CA PHE A 126 1.94 7.01 5.32
C PHE A 126 1.62 7.42 3.88
N PHE A 127 2.32 8.38 3.33
CA PHE A 127 2.17 8.82 1.94
C PHE A 127 3.23 8.24 0.99
N GLY A 128 3.92 7.14 1.35
CA GLY A 128 4.89 6.47 0.50
C GLY A 128 6.23 7.19 0.33
N LEU A 129 6.47 8.25 1.12
CA LEU A 129 7.73 9.02 1.16
C LEU A 129 8.64 8.44 2.25
N ASN A 130 8.91 7.14 2.17
CA ASN A 130 9.47 6.34 3.26
C ASN A 130 10.90 6.75 3.68
N LEU A 131 11.63 7.47 2.84
CA LEU A 131 12.96 7.98 3.17
C LEU A 131 12.95 9.44 3.66
N GLY A 132 11.75 10.03 3.86
CA GLY A 132 11.60 11.37 4.40
C GLY A 132 11.87 12.50 3.40
N GLU A 133 11.88 12.21 2.12
CA GLU A 133 12.09 13.16 1.03
C GLU A 133 10.84 13.31 0.17
N TYR A 134 10.55 14.52 -0.31
CA TYR A 134 9.46 14.76 -1.25
C TYR A 134 9.88 14.43 -2.68
N PHE A 135 9.07 13.63 -3.35
CA PHE A 135 9.14 13.39 -4.80
C PHE A 135 7.73 13.31 -5.37
N LEU A 136 7.58 13.60 -6.66
CA LEU A 136 6.28 13.54 -7.33
C LEU A 136 5.98 12.11 -7.75
N TYR A 137 4.80 11.63 -7.41
CA TYR A 137 4.28 10.36 -7.90
C TYR A 137 2.77 10.30 -7.84
N GLN A 138 2.20 9.36 -8.57
CA GLN A 138 0.77 9.10 -8.59
C GLN A 138 0.51 7.59 -8.53
N SER A 139 -0.42 7.19 -7.67
CA SER A 139 -0.96 5.83 -7.63
C SER A 139 -2.48 5.87 -7.46
N ALA A 140 -3.12 4.71 -7.40
CA ALA A 140 -4.57 4.62 -7.19
C ALA A 140 -5.03 5.17 -5.83
N PHE A 141 -4.21 5.06 -4.79
CA PHE A 141 -4.61 5.39 -3.41
C PHE A 141 -3.82 6.52 -2.78
N LEU A 142 -2.56 6.67 -3.14
CA LEU A 142 -1.68 7.69 -2.59
C LEU A 142 -0.97 8.45 -3.71
N ASN A 143 -0.76 9.73 -3.49
CA ASN A 143 0.11 10.51 -4.35
C ASN A 143 0.76 11.68 -3.60
N CYS A 144 1.88 12.15 -4.14
CA CYS A 144 2.47 13.42 -3.82
C CYS A 144 2.53 14.27 -5.10
N SER A 145 1.78 15.37 -5.13
CA SER A 145 1.70 16.27 -6.27
C SER A 145 2.11 17.69 -5.89
N SER A 146 2.36 18.54 -6.88
CA SER A 146 2.70 19.95 -6.67
C SER A 146 3.74 20.14 -5.54
N ILE A 147 4.85 19.41 -5.61
CA ILE A 147 6.00 19.49 -4.68
C ILE A 147 5.70 18.91 -3.28
N LYS A 148 4.60 19.27 -2.61
CA LYS A 148 4.33 18.92 -1.20
C LYS A 148 2.86 18.58 -0.94
N ALA A 149 2.04 18.41 -1.94
CA ALA A 149 0.64 18.06 -1.76
C ALA A 149 0.50 16.55 -1.58
N LEU A 150 0.17 16.12 -0.36
CA LEU A 150 0.00 14.73 0.04
C LEU A 150 -1.47 14.35 -0.07
N ASN A 151 -1.81 13.33 -0.83
CA ASN A 151 -3.17 12.88 -1.06
C ASN A 151 -3.35 11.40 -0.73
N CYS A 152 -4.46 11.06 -0.08
CA CYS A 152 -4.87 9.70 0.23
C CYS A 152 -6.33 9.50 -0.14
N TYR A 153 -6.62 8.44 -0.89
CA TYR A 153 -7.95 8.05 -1.38
C TYR A 153 -8.42 6.71 -0.82
N PHE A 154 -7.77 6.17 0.20
CA PHE A 154 -8.30 5.01 0.90
C PHE A 154 -9.66 5.34 1.51
N ALA A 155 -10.66 4.47 1.28
CA ALA A 155 -11.94 4.57 1.96
C ALA A 155 -11.78 4.12 3.42
N MET A 156 -12.21 4.94 4.38
CA MET A 156 -12.04 4.64 5.81
C MET A 156 -13.42 4.66 6.51
N PRO A 157 -14.13 3.52 6.55
CA PRO A 157 -15.43 3.42 7.21
C PRO A 157 -15.31 3.52 8.73
N PHE A 158 -16.30 4.14 9.37
CA PHE A 158 -16.48 4.17 10.82
C PHE A 158 -17.97 4.12 11.18
N ARG A 159 -18.35 3.41 12.25
CA ARG A 159 -19.76 3.19 12.60
C ARG A 159 -20.28 4.15 13.65
N ARG A 160 -19.42 4.59 14.57
CA ARG A 160 -19.79 5.48 15.68
C ARG A 160 -19.04 6.80 15.64
N SER A 161 -17.73 6.74 15.48
CA SER A 161 -16.90 7.95 15.46
C SER A 161 -15.56 7.70 14.78
N ALA A 162 -14.95 8.77 14.27
CA ALA A 162 -13.58 8.74 13.75
C ALA A 162 -12.79 9.94 14.25
N ARG A 163 -11.53 9.74 14.59
CA ARG A 163 -10.61 10.81 15.00
C ARG A 163 -9.24 10.61 14.35
N ILE A 164 -8.69 11.70 13.80
CA ILE A 164 -7.35 11.73 13.23
C ILE A 164 -6.51 12.77 13.97
N THR A 165 -5.32 12.40 14.37
CA THR A 165 -4.35 13.28 15.02
C THR A 165 -3.01 13.30 14.31
N VAL A 166 -2.30 14.42 14.39
CA VAL A 166 -0.90 14.55 13.98
C VAL A 166 -0.12 15.03 15.19
N THR A 167 0.91 14.25 15.57
CA THR A 167 1.80 14.59 16.69
C THR A 167 3.16 15.01 16.14
N ASN A 168 3.72 16.09 16.65
CA ASN A 168 5.07 16.51 16.33
C ASN A 168 6.04 15.94 17.37
N ASP A 169 6.75 14.85 17.01
CA ASP A 169 7.79 14.24 17.86
C ASP A 169 9.15 14.95 17.70
N GLY A 170 9.27 15.92 16.76
CA GLY A 170 10.49 16.67 16.51
C GLY A 170 10.72 17.81 17.50
N GLU A 171 11.92 18.42 17.41
CA GLU A 171 12.33 19.53 18.27
C GLU A 171 11.97 20.91 17.69
N LYS A 172 11.54 20.99 16.44
CA LYS A 172 11.19 22.23 15.74
C LYS A 172 9.71 22.31 15.43
N PRO A 173 9.11 23.51 15.49
CA PRO A 173 7.69 23.66 15.21
C PRO A 173 7.37 23.46 13.72
N VAL A 174 6.18 22.94 13.46
CA VAL A 174 5.49 23.06 12.19
C VAL A 174 4.84 24.44 12.17
N ARG A 175 5.20 25.26 11.21
CA ARG A 175 4.70 26.63 11.08
C ARG A 175 3.30 26.68 10.44
N SER A 176 3.06 25.77 9.49
CA SER A 176 1.77 25.73 8.82
C SER A 176 1.46 24.30 8.40
N PHE A 177 0.43 23.74 9.00
CA PHE A 177 -0.15 22.46 8.63
C PHE A 177 -1.53 22.70 8.04
N TYR A 178 -1.65 22.55 6.73
CA TYR A 178 -2.94 22.65 6.04
C TYR A 178 -3.56 21.27 5.89
N SER A 179 -4.86 21.18 6.10
CA SER A 179 -5.61 19.92 6.02
C SER A 179 -6.95 20.13 5.32
N ASN A 180 -7.29 19.21 4.44
CA ASN A 180 -8.63 19.04 3.87
C ASN A 180 -9.00 17.56 3.92
N ILE A 181 -10.09 17.22 4.60
CA ILE A 181 -10.56 15.83 4.74
C ILE A 181 -12.02 15.79 4.31
N ASP A 182 -12.27 15.09 3.19
CA ASP A 182 -13.60 14.86 2.66
C ASP A 182 -14.17 13.56 3.21
N TYR A 183 -15.43 13.58 3.63
CA TYR A 183 -16.10 12.40 4.15
C TYR A 183 -17.61 12.44 3.85
N LYS A 184 -18.23 11.28 4.03
CA LYS A 184 -19.66 11.07 3.86
C LYS A 184 -20.27 10.61 5.18
N LEU A 185 -21.38 11.19 5.60
CA LEU A 185 -22.23 10.62 6.65
C LEU A 185 -23.30 9.77 5.96
N ALA A 186 -23.26 8.47 6.20
CA ALA A 186 -24.16 7.48 5.62
C ALA A 186 -24.13 6.20 6.46
N ALA A 187 -25.12 5.35 6.29
CA ALA A 187 -25.06 4.00 6.82
C ALA A 187 -23.85 3.27 6.24
N VAL A 188 -23.08 2.63 7.11
CA VAL A 188 -21.93 1.79 6.72
C VAL A 188 -22.41 0.36 6.61
N PRO A 189 -22.18 -0.35 5.49
CA PRO A 189 -22.55 -1.74 5.33
C PRO A 189 -21.96 -2.64 6.44
N ASP A 190 -22.68 -3.68 6.83
CA ASP A 190 -22.26 -4.58 7.92
C ASP A 190 -20.97 -5.33 7.60
N ASP A 191 -20.72 -5.59 6.31
CA ASP A 191 -19.51 -6.24 5.77
C ASP A 191 -18.35 -5.27 5.52
N ALA A 192 -18.53 -3.96 5.75
CA ALA A 192 -17.43 -3.00 5.64
C ALA A 192 -16.41 -3.21 6.76
N LEU A 193 -15.14 -3.20 6.39
CA LEU A 193 -14.01 -3.41 7.28
C LEU A 193 -13.38 -2.07 7.68
N TYR A 194 -12.69 -2.06 8.82
CA TYR A 194 -11.93 -0.90 9.29
C TYR A 194 -10.57 -0.83 8.62
N PHE A 195 -10.19 0.38 8.24
CA PHE A 195 -8.89 0.67 7.66
C PHE A 195 -7.78 0.69 8.72
N HIS A 196 -6.64 0.08 8.38
CA HIS A 196 -5.46 0.04 9.21
C HIS A 196 -4.23 0.41 8.41
N ALA A 197 -3.25 1.04 9.07
CA ALA A 197 -1.91 1.20 8.54
C ALA A 197 -0.87 1.17 9.66
N GLN A 198 0.24 0.47 9.41
CA GLN A 198 1.31 0.28 10.37
C GLN A 198 2.67 0.59 9.76
N TYR A 199 3.47 1.33 10.52
CA TYR A 199 4.88 1.54 10.23
C TYR A 199 5.74 0.42 10.79
N ARG A 200 6.71 -0.02 9.99
CA ARG A 200 7.81 -0.89 10.45
C ARG A 200 9.14 -0.41 9.88
N GLN A 201 10.21 -0.79 10.54
CA GLN A 201 11.58 -0.57 10.08
C GLN A 201 12.52 -1.65 10.58
N ALA A 202 13.56 -1.90 9.79
CA ALA A 202 14.81 -2.50 10.20
C ALA A 202 15.95 -1.62 9.66
N ALA A 203 16.72 -0.99 10.53
CA ALA A 203 17.71 0.01 10.13
C ALA A 203 19.01 -0.15 10.95
N PRO A 204 19.90 -1.07 10.52
CA PRO A 204 19.82 -1.96 9.36
C PRO A 204 19.04 -3.26 9.63
N ASN A 205 18.73 -4.02 8.56
CA ASN A 205 18.43 -5.45 8.65
C ASN A 205 19.63 -6.23 9.16
N LYS A 206 19.40 -7.45 9.66
CA LYS A 206 20.46 -8.31 10.13
C LYS A 206 20.78 -9.35 9.05
N ALA A 207 21.87 -9.12 8.32
CA ALA A 207 22.33 -10.08 7.30
C ALA A 207 22.63 -11.47 7.89
N ILE A 208 22.32 -12.50 7.11
CA ILE A 208 22.66 -13.89 7.37
C ILE A 208 23.95 -14.20 6.65
N GLU A 209 24.93 -14.75 7.38
CA GLU A 209 26.18 -15.22 6.80
C GLU A 209 26.10 -16.72 6.51
N PHE A 210 26.35 -17.11 5.27
CA PHE A 210 26.39 -18.50 4.85
C PHE A 210 27.84 -18.97 4.77
N PRO A 211 28.16 -20.19 5.29
CA PRO A 211 29.48 -20.80 5.12
C PRO A 211 29.81 -20.98 3.62
N ALA A 212 31.05 -20.80 3.24
CA ALA A 212 31.49 -20.97 1.86
C ALA A 212 31.08 -22.34 1.28
N GLY A 213 30.33 -22.31 0.18
CA GLY A 213 29.79 -23.48 -0.51
C GLY A 213 28.54 -24.09 0.11
N ALA A 214 27.97 -23.46 1.14
CA ALA A 214 26.61 -23.78 1.60
C ALA A 214 25.57 -23.36 0.57
N GLN A 215 24.43 -24.06 0.57
CA GLN A 215 23.24 -23.55 -0.14
C GLN A 215 22.62 -22.40 0.67
N GLU A 216 22.39 -21.29 0.03
CA GLU A 216 21.72 -20.13 0.61
C GLU A 216 20.22 -20.34 0.43
N LEU A 217 19.54 -20.83 1.48
CA LEU A 217 18.13 -21.20 1.45
C LEU A 217 17.36 -20.46 2.53
N ASN A 218 16.22 -19.91 2.15
CA ASN A 218 15.21 -19.44 3.06
C ASN A 218 13.86 -20.11 2.71
N LEU A 219 13.35 -20.96 3.59
CA LEU A 219 12.12 -21.72 3.37
C LEU A 219 10.97 -21.30 4.28
N ASP A 220 11.24 -20.53 5.32
CA ASP A 220 10.29 -20.24 6.39
C ASP A 220 10.20 -18.76 6.78
N GLY A 221 10.91 -17.89 6.10
CA GLY A 221 10.83 -16.44 6.28
C GLY A 221 11.09 -15.97 7.72
N ARG A 222 11.87 -16.72 8.52
CA ARG A 222 12.07 -16.42 9.96
C ARG A 222 12.88 -15.15 10.20
N ASN A 223 13.77 -14.82 9.28
CA ASN A 223 14.67 -13.68 9.37
C ASN A 223 14.25 -12.53 8.47
N ASP A 224 13.23 -12.75 7.62
CA ASP A 224 12.74 -11.76 6.69
C ASP A 224 12.35 -10.45 7.38
N TYR A 225 12.43 -9.39 6.64
CA TYR A 225 11.79 -8.13 6.99
C TYR A 225 10.27 -8.27 7.02
N VAL A 226 9.64 -7.93 8.13
CA VAL A 226 8.19 -8.06 8.30
C VAL A 226 7.50 -6.75 7.94
N PHE A 227 6.68 -6.74 6.90
CA PHE A 227 5.78 -5.63 6.58
C PHE A 227 4.59 -5.56 7.52
N LEU A 228 3.97 -6.69 7.77
CA LEU A 228 2.75 -6.81 8.57
C LEU A 228 2.69 -8.18 9.25
N GLU A 229 2.22 -8.16 10.48
CA GLU A 229 1.71 -9.34 11.17
C GLU A 229 0.43 -8.96 11.91
N SER A 230 -0.67 -9.63 11.61
CA SER A 230 -1.98 -9.33 12.21
C SER A 230 -2.81 -10.58 12.41
N ARG A 231 -3.64 -10.54 13.46
CA ARG A 231 -4.66 -11.56 13.77
C ARG A 231 -6.04 -10.95 13.62
N GLY A 232 -6.98 -11.74 13.12
CA GLY A 232 -8.35 -11.32 12.84
C GLY A 232 -8.76 -11.76 11.44
N LYS A 233 -9.85 -11.22 10.93
CA LYS A 233 -10.36 -11.46 9.59
C LYS A 233 -10.27 -10.18 8.76
N GLY A 234 -9.68 -10.28 7.56
CA GLY A 234 -9.51 -9.11 6.72
C GLY A 234 -8.79 -9.40 5.42
N HIS A 235 -8.19 -8.35 4.86
CA HIS A 235 -7.34 -8.48 3.68
C HIS A 235 -6.27 -7.38 3.64
N VAL A 236 -5.08 -7.73 3.19
CA VAL A 236 -4.00 -6.77 2.92
C VAL A 236 -4.26 -6.11 1.56
N LEU A 237 -4.18 -4.79 1.55
CA LEU A 237 -4.36 -4.01 0.32
C LEU A 237 -3.03 -3.64 -0.32
N GLY A 238 -1.96 -3.50 0.43
CA GLY A 238 -0.64 -3.23 -0.11
C GLY A 238 0.37 -2.69 0.89
N VAL A 239 1.53 -2.34 0.35
CA VAL A 239 2.67 -1.84 1.10
C VAL A 239 3.39 -0.72 0.36
N THR A 240 4.07 0.12 1.13
CA THR A 240 5.14 0.99 0.63
C THR A 240 6.45 0.61 1.31
N LEU A 241 7.57 0.69 0.60
CA LEU A 241 8.90 0.34 1.11
C LEU A 241 9.91 1.41 0.70
N GLY A 242 10.65 1.94 1.67
CA GLY A 242 11.87 2.70 1.46
C GLY A 242 13.08 1.84 1.73
N VAL A 243 14.03 1.82 0.82
CA VAL A 243 15.32 1.14 0.96
C VAL A 243 16.43 2.17 0.94
N LEU A 244 17.32 2.10 1.93
CA LEU A 244 18.59 2.81 1.95
C LEU A 244 19.70 1.76 1.99
N GLN A 245 20.46 1.66 0.89
CA GLN A 245 21.54 0.70 0.75
C GLN A 245 22.74 1.06 1.61
N ASN A 246 23.22 0.12 2.40
CA ASN A 246 24.43 0.23 3.19
C ASN A 246 25.66 -0.34 2.49
N SER A 247 25.49 -1.03 1.36
CA SER A 247 26.56 -1.67 0.58
C SER A 247 26.34 -1.56 -0.92
N GLU A 248 27.41 -1.79 -1.68
CA GLU A 248 27.39 -1.83 -3.14
C GLU A 248 26.55 -3.00 -3.68
N HIS A 249 26.24 -2.95 -4.96
CA HIS A 249 25.49 -3.91 -5.77
C HIS A 249 23.99 -3.93 -5.47
N TRP A 250 23.25 -4.67 -6.29
CA TRP A 250 21.81 -4.79 -6.23
C TRP A 250 21.31 -5.36 -4.89
N PHE A 251 20.24 -4.82 -4.35
CA PHE A 251 19.70 -5.22 -3.05
C PHE A 251 18.51 -6.17 -3.14
N GLY A 252 17.87 -6.27 -4.31
CA GLY A 252 16.49 -6.69 -4.44
C GLY A 252 16.27 -8.13 -4.92
N GLU A 253 17.18 -9.06 -4.63
CA GLU A 253 16.97 -10.49 -4.92
C GLU A 253 16.00 -11.18 -3.93
N GLY A 254 15.49 -10.45 -2.96
CA GLY A 254 14.68 -10.99 -1.88
C GLY A 254 13.23 -11.25 -2.27
N ASP A 255 12.75 -12.47 -2.01
CA ASP A 255 11.38 -12.93 -2.27
C ASP A 255 10.41 -12.40 -1.22
N GLU A 256 9.20 -12.01 -1.62
CA GLU A 256 8.12 -11.86 -0.65
C GLU A 256 7.59 -13.21 -0.21
N MET A 257 7.28 -13.34 1.08
CA MET A 257 6.62 -14.53 1.65
C MET A 257 5.38 -14.10 2.43
N ILE A 258 4.24 -14.70 2.12
CA ILE A 258 2.98 -14.37 2.77
C ILE A 258 2.37 -15.62 3.38
N PHE A 259 2.24 -15.59 4.71
CA PHE A 259 1.63 -16.61 5.53
C PHE A 259 0.16 -16.24 5.75
N ILE A 260 -0.75 -17.11 5.35
CA ILE A 260 -2.20 -16.88 5.43
C ILE A 260 -2.80 -18.03 6.20
N ASP A 261 -3.33 -17.73 7.40
CA ASP A 261 -4.01 -18.70 8.28
C ASP A 261 -3.16 -19.93 8.68
N ASP A 262 -1.89 -19.93 8.33
CA ASP A 262 -0.86 -20.92 8.69
C ASP A 262 0.43 -20.17 9.04
N GLU A 263 0.91 -20.34 10.27
CA GLU A 263 2.12 -19.67 10.77
C GLU A 263 3.41 -20.44 10.42
N SER A 264 3.28 -21.65 9.92
CA SER A 264 4.43 -22.56 9.73
C SER A 264 5.05 -22.49 8.33
N LYS A 265 4.30 -22.05 7.33
CA LYS A 265 4.76 -21.97 5.95
C LYS A 265 4.06 -20.85 5.18
N PRO A 266 4.76 -20.21 4.24
CA PRO A 266 4.13 -19.26 3.33
C PRO A 266 3.18 -20.00 2.37
N ILE A 267 2.10 -19.31 2.01
CA ILE A 267 1.14 -19.72 0.96
C ILE A 267 1.51 -19.03 -0.36
N ILE A 268 2.11 -17.86 -0.29
CA ILE A 268 2.61 -17.11 -1.44
C ILE A 268 4.12 -16.91 -1.22
N THR A 269 4.91 -17.17 -2.25
CA THR A 269 6.34 -16.88 -2.31
C THR A 269 6.64 -16.30 -3.68
N GLY A 270 7.42 -15.21 -3.71
CA GLY A 270 7.79 -14.50 -4.91
C GLY A 270 9.08 -14.94 -5.56
N THR A 271 9.69 -14.03 -6.30
CA THR A 271 10.89 -14.28 -7.13
C THR A 271 11.89 -13.13 -7.08
N GLY A 272 11.67 -12.12 -6.24
CA GLY A 272 12.54 -10.97 -6.09
C GLY A 272 11.77 -9.70 -5.72
N THR A 273 12.46 -8.76 -5.10
CA THR A 273 11.86 -7.50 -4.65
C THR A 273 11.35 -6.67 -5.82
N GLU A 274 12.12 -6.52 -6.91
CA GLU A 274 11.65 -5.77 -8.07
C GLU A 274 10.46 -6.44 -8.74
N ASP A 275 10.42 -7.76 -8.80
CA ASP A 275 9.32 -8.54 -9.35
C ASP A 275 8.06 -8.35 -8.52
N TYR A 276 8.20 -8.39 -7.18
CA TYR A 276 7.10 -8.11 -6.27
C TYR A 276 6.52 -6.71 -6.52
N PHE A 277 7.36 -5.69 -6.69
CA PHE A 277 6.91 -4.33 -7.00
C PHE A 277 6.59 -4.13 -8.50
N CYS A 278 6.49 -5.22 -9.28
CA CYS A 278 6.16 -5.25 -10.70
C CYS A 278 7.10 -4.43 -11.58
N GLY A 279 8.36 -4.38 -11.19
CA GLY A 279 9.46 -3.98 -12.04
C GLY A 279 10.09 -5.18 -12.72
N ALA A 280 11.28 -5.02 -13.18
CA ALA A 280 12.13 -6.08 -13.72
C ALA A 280 13.56 -5.56 -13.82
N TRP A 281 14.55 -6.46 -13.69
CA TRP A 281 15.96 -6.16 -13.97
C TRP A 281 16.45 -4.90 -13.25
N ASP A 282 16.48 -4.95 -11.91
CA ASP A 282 16.96 -3.86 -11.02
C ASP A 282 16.21 -2.53 -11.23
N PHE A 283 14.94 -2.58 -11.70
CA PHE A 283 14.14 -1.44 -12.19
C PHE A 283 14.80 -0.68 -13.37
N GLY A 284 15.92 -1.18 -13.92
CA GLY A 284 16.72 -0.47 -14.91
C GLY A 284 17.23 0.89 -14.43
N GLY A 285 17.31 1.12 -13.12
CA GLY A 285 17.67 2.40 -12.50
C GLY A 285 16.72 3.56 -12.83
N THR A 286 15.53 3.30 -13.39
CA THR A 286 14.60 4.33 -13.88
C THR A 286 13.34 4.42 -13.02
N PRO A 287 13.04 5.59 -12.41
CA PRO A 287 11.81 5.78 -11.68
C PRO A 287 10.55 5.61 -12.54
N PHE A 288 9.53 4.95 -11.98
CA PHE A 288 8.22 4.82 -12.61
C PHE A 288 7.10 4.80 -11.57
N ALA A 289 5.89 5.17 -11.99
CA ALA A 289 4.70 5.12 -11.14
C ALA A 289 3.48 4.75 -11.98
N ASN A 290 2.83 3.64 -11.64
CA ASN A 290 1.61 3.13 -12.23
C ASN A 290 0.46 3.17 -11.22
N LEU A 291 -0.77 2.80 -11.60
CA LEU A 291 -1.90 2.83 -10.67
C LEU A 291 -1.69 1.94 -9.44
N TYR A 292 -1.13 0.74 -9.62
CA TYR A 292 -1.06 -0.27 -8.56
C TYR A 292 0.35 -0.65 -8.12
N ASN A 293 1.38 -0.15 -8.78
CA ASN A 293 2.78 -0.46 -8.47
C ASN A 293 3.72 0.64 -8.95
N GLY A 294 4.88 0.74 -8.34
CA GLY A 294 5.90 1.67 -8.79
C GLY A 294 7.16 1.71 -7.93
N ALA A 295 8.20 2.26 -8.54
CA ALA A 295 9.45 2.69 -7.93
C ALA A 295 9.66 4.19 -8.23
N PRO A 296 8.84 5.09 -7.66
CA PRO A 296 8.81 6.50 -8.05
C PRO A 296 10.03 7.31 -7.63
N TYR A 297 10.84 6.78 -6.75
CA TYR A 297 12.08 7.41 -6.31
C TYR A 297 13.21 6.39 -6.35
N ILE A 298 14.20 6.64 -7.20
CA ILE A 298 15.44 5.88 -7.32
C ILE A 298 16.58 6.88 -7.41
N ALA A 299 17.55 6.78 -6.50
CA ALA A 299 18.75 7.59 -6.48
C ALA A 299 19.97 6.73 -6.18
N LEU A 300 21.07 6.96 -6.86
CA LEU A 300 22.32 6.19 -6.75
C LEU A 300 22.07 4.66 -6.80
N PRO A 301 21.39 4.13 -7.84
CA PRO A 301 21.04 2.73 -7.89
C PRO A 301 22.28 1.84 -7.77
N GLU A 302 22.16 0.75 -7.01
CA GLU A 302 23.17 -0.30 -6.78
C GLU A 302 24.46 0.17 -6.06
N HIS A 303 24.48 1.38 -5.54
CA HIS A 303 25.61 1.91 -4.77
C HIS A 303 25.28 2.09 -3.29
N THR A 304 26.31 2.16 -2.47
CA THR A 304 26.19 2.63 -1.08
C THR A 304 25.53 4.02 -1.08
N ASP A 305 24.56 4.25 -0.18
CA ASP A 305 23.61 5.36 -0.18
C ASP A 305 22.56 5.29 -1.31
N GLY A 306 22.46 4.17 -2.01
CA GLY A 306 21.37 3.91 -2.95
C GLY A 306 20.01 4.01 -2.26
N ARG A 307 19.07 4.72 -2.88
CA ARG A 307 17.77 5.06 -2.26
C ARG A 307 16.63 4.70 -3.19
N TYR A 308 15.66 3.98 -2.65
CA TYR A 308 14.47 3.58 -3.37
C TYR A 308 13.23 3.82 -2.52
N CYS A 309 12.15 4.31 -3.14
CA CYS A 309 10.81 4.24 -2.57
C CYS A 309 9.92 3.49 -3.55
N LEU A 310 9.26 2.45 -3.02
CA LEU A 310 8.52 1.46 -3.79
C LEU A 310 7.10 1.37 -3.25
N TYR A 311 6.13 0.98 -4.09
CA TYR A 311 4.78 0.64 -3.63
C TYR A 311 4.14 -0.46 -4.46
N ARG A 312 3.32 -1.28 -3.81
CA ARG A 312 2.44 -2.27 -4.44
C ARG A 312 1.06 -2.24 -3.81
N TRP A 313 0.02 -2.20 -4.67
CA TRP A 313 -1.38 -2.30 -4.27
C TRP A 313 -2.01 -3.56 -4.86
N HIS A 314 -2.66 -4.37 -4.03
CA HIS A 314 -3.39 -5.58 -4.40
C HIS A 314 -4.89 -5.30 -4.57
N ALA A 315 -5.26 -4.16 -5.20
CA ALA A 315 -6.63 -3.69 -5.27
C ALA A 315 -7.56 -4.58 -6.08
N ASP A 316 -7.02 -5.23 -7.11
CA ASP A 316 -7.70 -6.20 -7.97
C ASP A 316 -7.75 -7.61 -7.36
N ASN A 317 -6.84 -7.91 -6.44
CA ASN A 317 -6.72 -9.20 -5.76
C ASN A 317 -6.22 -9.04 -4.33
N PRO A 318 -7.00 -8.44 -3.41
CA PRO A 318 -6.60 -8.27 -2.02
C PRO A 318 -6.23 -9.60 -1.36
N ILE A 319 -5.19 -9.61 -0.55
CA ILE A 319 -4.69 -10.82 0.11
C ILE A 319 -5.54 -11.11 1.34
N ALA A 320 -6.57 -11.95 1.17
CA ALA A 320 -7.54 -12.24 2.21
C ALA A 320 -7.02 -13.23 3.24
N PHE A 321 -7.42 -13.04 4.51
CA PHE A 321 -7.14 -13.94 5.62
C PHE A 321 -8.36 -14.03 6.56
N GLU A 322 -8.55 -15.21 7.19
CA GLU A 322 -9.67 -15.45 8.11
C GLU A 322 -9.26 -15.33 9.58
N ARG A 323 -7.98 -15.55 9.90
CA ARG A 323 -7.48 -15.58 11.29
C ARG A 323 -6.13 -14.90 11.46
N TYR A 324 -5.26 -15.00 10.45
CA TYR A 324 -3.87 -14.61 10.57
C TYR A 324 -3.26 -14.26 9.22
N VAL A 325 -2.44 -13.22 9.23
CA VAL A 325 -1.54 -12.90 8.13
C VAL A 325 -0.18 -12.47 8.70
N LYS A 326 0.90 -13.03 8.14
CA LYS A 326 2.26 -12.49 8.26
C LYS A 326 2.77 -12.24 6.84
N TYR A 327 3.20 -11.03 6.59
CA TYR A 327 3.66 -10.58 5.28
C TYR A 327 5.09 -10.09 5.41
N THR A 328 6.00 -10.75 4.71
CA THR A 328 7.44 -10.52 4.80
C THR A 328 8.07 -10.35 3.43
N ILE A 329 9.30 -9.90 3.43
CA ILE A 329 10.20 -9.90 2.27
C ILE A 329 11.62 -10.14 2.76
N GLU A 330 12.37 -10.95 2.05
CA GLU A 330 13.80 -11.10 2.26
C GLU A 330 14.53 -9.76 2.02
N HIS A 331 15.70 -9.63 2.63
CA HIS A 331 16.59 -8.48 2.40
C HIS A 331 17.91 -8.95 1.75
N GLY A 332 17.92 -8.94 0.43
CA GLY A 332 18.86 -9.66 -0.42
C GLY A 332 18.43 -11.10 -0.61
N HIS A 333 19.25 -11.94 -1.25
CA HIS A 333 18.96 -13.35 -1.40
C HIS A 333 19.11 -14.09 -0.05
N ALA A 334 18.04 -14.76 0.35
CA ALA A 334 17.99 -15.47 1.63
C ALA A 334 18.48 -14.65 2.85
N ASP A 335 18.15 -13.36 2.88
CA ASP A 335 18.49 -12.39 3.93
C ASP A 335 19.99 -12.09 4.08
N ASP A 336 20.76 -12.14 3.01
CA ASP A 336 22.21 -11.93 3.03
C ASP A 336 22.64 -10.46 3.13
N ARG A 337 21.71 -9.49 3.09
CA ARG A 337 22.03 -8.04 3.08
C ARG A 337 21.59 -7.32 4.35
N ALA A 338 22.36 -6.31 4.71
CA ALA A 338 22.13 -5.46 5.89
C ALA A 338 21.66 -4.04 5.53
N ASP A 339 20.87 -3.87 4.48
CA ASP A 339 20.34 -2.58 4.08
C ASP A 339 19.22 -2.09 5.04
N CYS A 340 18.94 -0.79 5.06
CA CYS A 340 17.90 -0.24 5.92
C CYS A 340 16.56 -0.22 5.19
N TYR A 341 15.53 -0.82 5.79
CA TYR A 341 14.17 -0.86 5.28
C TYR A 341 13.23 -0.07 6.18
N TYR A 342 12.34 0.72 5.55
CA TYR A 342 11.31 1.53 6.20
C TYR A 342 10.00 1.33 5.44
N SER A 343 8.93 0.88 6.08
CA SER A 343 7.71 0.55 5.36
C SER A 343 6.44 1.02 6.06
N ALA A 344 5.36 1.11 5.27
CA ALA A 344 4.00 1.14 5.77
C ALA A 344 3.19 0.05 5.06
N ALA A 345 2.48 -0.76 5.83
CA ALA A 345 1.51 -1.72 5.34
C ALA A 345 0.10 -1.19 5.54
N TYR A 346 -0.80 -1.49 4.58
CA TYR A 346 -2.18 -1.01 4.55
C TYR A 346 -3.11 -2.21 4.37
N TRP A 347 -4.12 -2.33 5.27
CA TRP A 347 -5.07 -3.42 5.25
C TRP A 347 -6.42 -3.04 5.82
N TYR A 348 -7.38 -3.90 5.61
CA TYR A 348 -8.70 -3.82 6.22
C TYR A 348 -8.98 -5.06 7.04
N GLN A 349 -9.60 -4.90 8.22
CA GLN A 349 -10.03 -6.03 9.04
C GLN A 349 -11.31 -5.73 9.81
N THR A 350 -11.96 -6.76 10.35
CA THR A 350 -13.27 -6.67 11.02
C THR A 350 -13.25 -5.84 12.29
N GLU A 351 -12.12 -5.80 13.00
CA GLU A 351 -11.98 -5.06 14.24
C GLU A 351 -11.22 -3.77 14.03
N PRO A 352 -11.62 -2.67 14.67
CA PRO A 352 -10.94 -1.38 14.54
C PRO A 352 -9.62 -1.33 15.30
N PHE A 353 -9.32 -2.33 16.14
CA PHE A 353 -8.14 -2.38 16.99
C PHE A 353 -7.24 -3.57 16.63
N THR A 354 -5.94 -3.33 16.64
CA THR A 354 -4.89 -4.36 16.60
C THR A 354 -3.73 -3.94 17.50
N ASP A 355 -2.98 -4.91 18.04
CA ASP A 355 -1.76 -4.62 18.77
C ASP A 355 -0.59 -4.43 17.79
N PHE A 356 -0.13 -3.20 17.69
CA PHE A 356 1.06 -2.87 16.89
C PHE A 356 2.32 -2.95 17.74
N PRO A 357 3.48 -3.30 17.16
CA PRO A 357 4.75 -2.99 17.77
C PRO A 357 4.84 -1.50 18.08
N ALA A 358 5.52 -1.15 19.17
CA ALA A 358 5.72 0.25 19.51
C ALA A 358 6.43 1.00 18.38
N LEU A 359 5.97 2.22 18.11
CA LEU A 359 6.64 3.09 17.15
C LEU A 359 8.09 3.33 17.59
N PRO A 360 9.11 3.11 16.75
CA PRO A 360 10.49 3.34 17.11
C PRO A 360 10.76 4.81 17.54
N PRO A 361 11.72 5.06 18.43
CA PRO A 361 12.13 6.43 18.76
C PRO A 361 12.49 7.25 17.52
N LEU A 362 12.24 8.57 17.56
CA LEU A 362 12.46 9.47 16.43
C LEU A 362 13.85 9.29 15.77
N ALA A 363 14.91 9.26 16.58
CA ALA A 363 16.28 9.11 16.07
C ALA A 363 16.49 7.83 15.24
N ALA A 364 15.75 6.77 15.53
CA ALA A 364 15.80 5.53 14.78
C ALA A 364 14.97 5.59 13.46
N ARG A 365 13.97 6.46 13.40
CA ARG A 365 13.12 6.64 12.21
C ARG A 365 13.77 7.45 11.11
N ILE A 366 14.79 8.26 11.44
CA ILE A 366 15.50 9.09 10.47
C ILE A 366 16.43 8.22 9.64
N PRO A 367 16.28 8.15 8.31
CA PRO A 367 17.15 7.37 7.45
C PRO A 367 18.59 7.87 7.51
N ALA A 368 19.51 6.98 7.83
CA ALA A 368 20.94 7.28 7.88
C ALA A 368 21.73 6.02 7.53
N LEU A 369 22.81 6.20 6.77
CA LEU A 369 23.75 5.12 6.49
C LEU A 369 24.27 4.50 7.80
N LYS A 370 24.32 3.20 7.83
CA LYS A 370 24.90 2.42 8.91
C LYS A 370 26.21 1.79 8.43
N SER A 371 27.31 2.16 9.06
CA SER A 371 28.57 1.45 8.80
C SER A 371 28.40 0.01 9.29
N TYR A 372 28.42 -0.95 8.37
CA TYR A 372 28.49 -2.37 8.69
C TYR A 372 29.96 -2.70 8.95
N THR A 373 30.34 -2.73 10.19
CA THR A 373 31.57 -3.41 10.61
C THR A 373 31.21 -4.87 10.72
N GLN A 374 31.63 -5.70 9.78
CA GLN A 374 31.68 -7.15 9.97
C GLN A 374 32.41 -7.40 11.30
N GLN A 375 31.71 -7.94 12.27
CA GLN A 375 32.29 -8.41 13.54
C GLN A 375 32.71 -9.85 13.39
#